data_82e1686455b83578cd09bf8694f188af
#
_entry.id   82e1686455b83578cd09bf8694f188af
#
_cell.length_a   1.000
_cell.length_b   1.000
_cell.length_c   1.000
_cell.angle_alpha   90.00
_cell.angle_beta   90.00
_cell.angle_gamma   90.00
#
_symmetry.space_group_name_H-M   'P 1'
#
loop_
_entity.id
_entity.type
_entity.pdbx_description
1 polymer ?
#
loop_
_entity_poly.entity_id
_entity_poly.type
_entity_poly.pdbx_seq_one_letter_code
_entity_poly.pdbx_strand_id
1 'polypeptide(L)'
;EAIITSGLLQREDSDRKINFKILPTLRCSGGSIGLKEGFEKTLDFHQKKALAVNDVTVDADNSPNAILIRFSEPPDPEAVADFITVKPAVKYRISVDGETVSLRGDGFKPGRRYEVLVAKGLPSLNGKPLTRDYRDAVTFPDLEPSVSFNAPGRYLSSRGNLNIGLETVNIAEVEVEIAKIYANNIA
;
A
#
# COMPACT_ATOMS: atom_id res chain seq x y z
N GLU A 1 -7.40 27.95 -24.25
CA GLU A 1 -6.97 27.50 -22.92
C GLU A 1 -5.66 28.17 -22.58
N ALA A 2 -5.54 28.75 -21.37
CA ALA A 2 -4.32 29.36 -20.88
C ALA A 2 -3.84 28.59 -19.65
N ILE A 3 -2.61 28.11 -19.68
CA ILE A 3 -1.95 27.42 -18.58
C ILE A 3 -0.93 28.36 -17.95
N ILE A 4 -1.07 28.61 -16.65
CA ILE A 4 -0.12 29.43 -15.89
C ILE A 4 0.67 28.49 -14.99
N THR A 5 1.98 28.45 -15.19
CA THR A 5 2.90 27.68 -14.35
C THR A 5 3.70 28.61 -13.46
N SER A 6 3.79 28.30 -12.18
CA SER A 6 4.72 28.95 -11.25
C SER A 6 5.93 28.06 -11.00
N GLY A 7 7.00 28.63 -10.45
CA GLY A 7 8.05 27.83 -9.81
C GLY A 7 7.50 27.06 -8.60
N LEU A 8 8.32 26.18 -8.03
CA LEU A 8 7.99 25.41 -6.83
C LEU A 8 7.57 26.35 -5.68
N LEU A 9 6.32 26.20 -5.25
CA LEU A 9 5.79 26.91 -4.08
C LEU A 9 6.06 26.04 -2.84
N GLN A 10 6.98 26.49 -2.00
CA GLN A 10 7.26 25.80 -0.74
C GLN A 10 6.22 26.16 0.32
N ARG A 11 5.75 25.17 1.08
CA ARG A 11 4.92 25.40 2.27
C ARG A 11 5.76 26.06 3.36
N GLU A 12 5.19 27.03 4.02
CA GLU A 12 5.79 27.75 5.14
C GLU A 12 5.20 27.30 6.49
N ASP A 13 5.68 27.91 7.57
CA ASP A 13 5.19 27.58 8.94
C ASP A 13 3.88 28.27 9.30
N SER A 14 3.32 29.08 8.40
CA SER A 14 2.03 29.76 8.54
C SER A 14 1.19 29.58 7.29
N ASP A 15 -0.12 29.61 7.48
CA ASP A 15 -1.07 29.66 6.36
C ASP A 15 -0.92 30.96 5.60
N ARG A 16 -0.97 30.90 4.28
CA ARG A 16 -0.97 32.09 3.42
C ARG A 16 -1.99 31.95 2.31
N LYS A 17 -2.40 33.10 1.80
CA LYS A 17 -3.29 33.18 0.64
C LYS A 17 -2.52 33.69 -0.57
N ILE A 18 -2.69 33.04 -1.69
CA ILE A 18 -2.13 33.43 -2.96
C ILE A 18 -3.28 33.96 -3.81
N ASN A 19 -3.24 35.25 -4.15
CA ASN A 19 -4.24 35.86 -4.99
C ASN A 19 -3.78 35.84 -6.44
N PHE A 20 -4.55 35.19 -7.26
CA PHE A 20 -4.41 35.17 -8.70
C PHE A 20 -5.31 36.25 -9.31
N LYS A 21 -4.71 37.21 -10.05
CA LYS A 21 -5.47 38.24 -10.73
C LYS A 21 -5.08 38.35 -12.19
N ILE A 22 -6.04 38.22 -13.07
CA ILE A 22 -5.88 38.47 -14.50
C ILE A 22 -6.62 39.79 -14.81
N LEU A 23 -5.88 40.76 -15.29
CA LEU A 23 -6.43 42.09 -15.61
C LEU A 23 -7.25 42.06 -16.91
N PRO A 24 -8.30 42.90 -17.03
CA PRO A 24 -9.09 43.01 -18.27
C PRO A 24 -8.25 43.45 -19.46
N THR A 25 -7.10 44.05 -19.20
CA THR A 25 -6.16 44.50 -20.23
C THR A 25 -5.40 43.41 -20.94
N LEU A 26 -5.50 42.14 -20.43
CA LEU A 26 -4.89 40.98 -21.09
C LEU A 26 -5.51 40.79 -22.47
N ARG A 27 -4.66 40.81 -23.53
CA ARG A 27 -5.07 40.58 -24.93
C ARG A 27 -4.45 39.31 -25.47
N CYS A 28 -5.09 38.71 -26.45
CA CYS A 28 -4.47 37.61 -27.18
C CYS A 28 -3.36 38.11 -28.11
N SER A 29 -2.42 37.25 -28.43
CA SER A 29 -1.37 37.59 -29.42
C SER A 29 -2.01 37.86 -30.77
N GLY A 30 -1.85 39.10 -31.27
CA GLY A 30 -2.41 39.56 -32.55
C GLY A 30 -3.87 40.09 -32.48
N GLY A 31 -4.48 40.18 -31.28
CA GLY A 31 -5.83 40.73 -31.08
C GLY A 31 -5.85 42.07 -30.36
N SER A 32 -6.81 42.94 -30.73
CA SER A 32 -7.03 44.22 -30.07
C SER A 32 -8.05 44.14 -28.91
N ILE A 33 -8.79 43.02 -28.81
CA ILE A 33 -9.84 42.83 -27.81
C ILE A 33 -9.26 42.21 -26.56
N GLY A 34 -9.46 42.85 -25.41
CA GLY A 34 -9.12 42.32 -24.09
C GLY A 34 -10.22 41.41 -23.50
N LEU A 35 -10.00 41.00 -22.28
CA LEU A 35 -11.03 40.29 -21.54
C LEU A 35 -12.20 41.22 -21.20
N LYS A 36 -13.41 40.68 -21.25
CA LYS A 36 -14.64 41.43 -20.88
C LYS A 36 -14.60 41.87 -19.41
N GLU A 37 -14.11 40.98 -18.57
CA GLU A 37 -13.96 41.17 -17.12
C GLU A 37 -12.64 40.59 -16.66
N GLY A 38 -12.07 41.15 -15.59
CA GLY A 38 -10.88 40.58 -14.94
C GLY A 38 -11.26 39.28 -14.23
N PHE A 39 -10.29 38.40 -14.06
CA PHE A 39 -10.45 37.19 -13.28
C PHE A 39 -9.62 37.29 -12.01
N GLU A 40 -10.23 36.97 -10.88
CA GLU A 40 -9.56 36.91 -9.58
C GLU A 40 -9.90 35.60 -8.88
N LYS A 41 -8.89 34.90 -8.37
CA LYS A 41 -9.03 33.67 -7.59
C LYS A 41 -8.02 33.65 -6.45
N THR A 42 -8.52 33.40 -5.24
CA THR A 42 -7.68 33.18 -4.08
C THR A 42 -7.51 31.69 -3.87
N LEU A 43 -6.26 31.27 -3.66
CA LEU A 43 -5.87 29.91 -3.29
C LEU A 43 -5.34 29.95 -1.87
N ASP A 44 -5.87 29.06 -1.02
CA ASP A 44 -5.38 28.88 0.35
C ASP A 44 -4.17 27.93 0.32
N PHE A 45 -3.05 28.41 0.88
CA PHE A 45 -1.80 27.66 0.98
C PHE A 45 -1.56 27.35 2.43
N HIS A 46 -1.88 26.09 2.82
CA HIS A 46 -1.78 25.66 4.20
C HIS A 46 -0.33 25.48 4.65
N GLN A 47 -0.10 25.79 5.93
CA GLN A 47 1.19 25.61 6.59
C GLN A 47 1.67 24.16 6.57
N LYS A 48 2.96 23.97 6.82
CA LYS A 48 3.55 22.64 7.04
C LYS A 48 2.91 22.00 8.26
N LYS A 49 2.29 20.83 8.06
CA LYS A 49 1.76 19.99 9.15
C LYS A 49 2.85 19.03 9.65
N ALA A 50 2.75 18.64 10.90
CA ALA A 50 3.58 17.57 11.43
C ALA A 50 3.20 16.25 10.73
N LEU A 51 4.20 15.45 10.38
CA LEU A 51 3.98 14.09 9.90
C LEU A 51 3.22 13.30 10.95
N ALA A 52 2.24 12.55 10.52
CA ALA A 52 1.45 11.66 11.36
C ALA A 52 1.27 10.32 10.62
N VAL A 53 1.17 9.25 11.39
CA VAL A 53 0.72 7.96 10.86
C VAL A 53 -0.80 7.94 10.94
N ASN A 54 -1.45 7.74 9.81
CA ASN A 54 -2.90 7.70 9.72
C ASN A 54 -3.43 6.30 9.96
N ASP A 55 -2.75 5.27 9.41
CA ASP A 55 -3.22 3.90 9.42
C ASP A 55 -2.07 2.91 9.21
N VAL A 56 -2.21 1.70 9.80
CA VAL A 56 -1.32 0.57 9.57
C VAL A 56 -2.15 -0.65 9.25
N THR A 57 -1.98 -1.19 8.06
CA THR A 57 -2.76 -2.34 7.56
C THR A 57 -1.84 -3.44 7.07
N VAL A 58 -2.41 -4.61 6.79
CA VAL A 58 -1.70 -5.74 6.16
C VAL A 58 -2.21 -5.97 4.75
N ASP A 59 -1.30 -6.31 3.86
CA ASP A 59 -1.56 -6.83 2.53
C ASP A 59 -1.16 -8.32 2.52
N ALA A 60 -2.16 -9.19 2.62
CA ALA A 60 -2.00 -10.64 2.61
C ALA A 60 -2.42 -11.25 1.26
N ASP A 61 -3.04 -10.48 0.38
CA ASP A 61 -3.54 -10.93 -0.94
C ASP A 61 -2.41 -11.05 -1.96
N ASN A 62 -1.32 -10.33 -1.72
CA ASN A 62 -0.16 -10.32 -2.60
C ASN A 62 1.05 -10.99 -1.94
N SER A 63 1.72 -11.89 -2.69
CA SER A 63 2.95 -12.54 -2.24
C SER A 63 4.19 -11.76 -2.71
N PRO A 64 5.16 -11.53 -1.84
CA PRO A 64 5.17 -11.79 -0.39
C PRO A 64 4.29 -10.81 0.39
N ASN A 65 3.82 -11.24 1.57
CA ASN A 65 3.00 -10.44 2.48
C ASN A 65 3.65 -9.09 2.81
N ALA A 66 2.82 -8.07 3.07
CA ALA A 66 3.32 -6.75 3.43
C ALA A 66 2.54 -6.10 4.56
N ILE A 67 3.23 -5.22 5.31
CA ILE A 67 2.61 -4.24 6.20
C ILE A 67 2.63 -2.90 5.46
N LEU A 68 1.49 -2.23 5.40
CA LEU A 68 1.31 -0.94 4.77
C LEU A 68 1.11 0.12 5.86
N ILE A 69 1.96 1.14 5.85
CA ILE A 69 1.89 2.27 6.78
C ILE A 69 1.53 3.51 5.96
N ARG A 70 0.37 4.09 6.24
CA ARG A 70 -0.08 5.31 5.57
C ARG A 70 0.19 6.53 6.44
N PHE A 71 0.88 7.49 5.87
CA PHE A 71 1.20 8.76 6.50
C PHE A 71 0.27 9.89 6.04
N SER A 72 0.29 11.01 6.75
CA SER A 72 -0.45 12.22 6.39
C SER A 72 0.22 13.05 5.29
N GLU A 73 1.50 12.84 5.06
CA GLU A 73 2.36 13.49 4.07
C GLU A 73 3.44 12.48 3.66
N PRO A 74 4.05 12.61 2.49
CA PRO A 74 5.13 11.71 2.08
C PRO A 74 6.32 11.78 3.05
N PRO A 75 6.71 10.65 3.68
CA PRO A 75 7.94 10.58 4.48
C PRO A 75 9.16 10.64 3.56
N ASP A 76 10.32 10.97 4.14
CA ASP A 76 11.59 10.94 3.42
C ASP A 76 12.01 9.49 3.14
N PRO A 77 12.08 9.05 1.87
CA PRO A 77 12.39 7.67 1.51
C PRO A 77 13.77 7.20 1.98
N GLU A 78 14.74 8.12 2.08
CA GLU A 78 16.10 7.79 2.49
C GLU A 78 16.20 7.54 4.00
N ALA A 79 15.34 8.20 4.77
CA ALA A 79 15.36 8.09 6.23
C ALA A 79 14.44 6.98 6.79
N VAL A 80 13.41 6.58 6.08
CA VAL A 80 12.35 5.67 6.57
C VAL A 80 12.90 4.41 7.22
N ALA A 81 13.98 3.83 6.68
CA ALA A 81 14.55 2.57 7.17
C ALA A 81 15.08 2.66 8.61
N ASP A 82 15.56 3.82 9.02
CA ASP A 82 16.14 4.04 10.35
C ASP A 82 15.07 4.30 11.42
N PHE A 83 13.87 4.67 11.03
CA PHE A 83 12.80 5.05 11.94
C PHE A 83 11.70 3.99 12.08
N ILE A 84 11.67 2.95 11.24
CA ILE A 84 10.66 1.90 11.32
C ILE A 84 11.26 0.61 11.86
N THR A 85 10.62 0.05 12.87
CA THR A 85 10.99 -1.23 13.48
C THR A 85 9.77 -2.13 13.59
N VAL A 86 9.95 -3.41 13.26
CA VAL A 86 8.91 -4.44 13.39
C VAL A 86 9.34 -5.50 14.40
N LYS A 87 8.43 -5.90 15.27
CA LYS A 87 8.63 -7.00 16.25
C LYS A 87 7.54 -8.07 16.07
N PRO A 88 7.88 -9.37 16.12
CA PRO A 88 9.24 -9.91 16.18
C PRO A 88 10.06 -9.53 14.95
N ALA A 89 11.38 -9.49 15.08
CA ALA A 89 12.27 -9.11 13.97
C ALA A 89 12.15 -10.11 12.82
N VAL A 90 11.87 -9.60 11.62
CA VAL A 90 11.75 -10.36 10.38
C VAL A 90 12.48 -9.63 9.25
N LYS A 91 12.82 -10.35 8.20
CA LYS A 91 13.42 -9.75 6.99
C LYS A 91 12.31 -9.19 6.10
N TYR A 92 12.43 -7.94 5.72
CA TYR A 92 11.54 -7.26 4.78
C TYR A 92 12.31 -6.25 3.93
N ARG A 93 11.71 -5.85 2.82
CA ARG A 93 12.16 -4.72 1.99
C ARG A 93 11.20 -3.56 2.23
N ILE A 94 11.76 -2.36 2.22
CA ILE A 94 10.98 -1.13 2.36
C ILE A 94 10.84 -0.50 0.98
N SER A 95 9.63 -0.08 0.65
CA SER A 95 9.35 0.79 -0.50
C SER A 95 8.43 1.93 -0.06
N VAL A 96 8.66 3.11 -0.64
CA VAL A 96 7.87 4.31 -0.37
C VAL A 96 7.19 4.72 -1.67
N ASP A 97 5.88 4.88 -1.62
CA ASP A 97 5.06 5.36 -2.72
C ASP A 97 4.11 6.46 -2.21
N GLY A 98 4.50 7.71 -2.49
CA GLY A 98 3.79 8.87 -1.94
C GLY A 98 3.71 8.83 -0.42
N GLU A 99 2.50 8.78 0.11
CA GLU A 99 2.21 8.77 1.55
C GLU A 99 2.25 7.34 2.16
N THR A 100 2.47 6.31 1.35
CA THR A 100 2.41 4.92 1.79
C THR A 100 3.81 4.30 1.82
N VAL A 101 4.15 3.73 2.96
CA VAL A 101 5.34 2.90 3.15
C VAL A 101 4.91 1.44 3.20
N SER A 102 5.49 0.61 2.34
CA SER A 102 5.26 -0.84 2.30
C SER A 102 6.47 -1.59 2.82
N LEU A 103 6.26 -2.42 3.83
CA LEU A 103 7.23 -3.35 4.38
C LEU A 103 6.88 -4.75 3.85
N ARG A 104 7.54 -5.23 2.82
CA ARG A 104 7.20 -6.49 2.14
C ARG A 104 8.26 -7.56 2.34
N GLY A 105 7.85 -8.79 2.70
CA GLY A 105 8.80 -9.89 2.90
C GLY A 105 8.18 -11.22 3.30
N ASP A 106 8.89 -12.31 2.99
CA ASP A 106 8.50 -13.69 3.33
C ASP A 106 8.55 -13.99 4.84
N GLY A 107 9.11 -13.06 5.62
CA GLY A 107 9.12 -13.14 7.09
C GLY A 107 7.76 -12.95 7.74
N PHE A 108 6.83 -12.28 7.08
CA PHE A 108 5.47 -12.09 7.56
C PHE A 108 4.63 -13.33 7.31
N LYS A 109 4.21 -13.98 8.39
CA LYS A 109 3.50 -15.26 8.34
C LYS A 109 2.01 -15.09 8.61
N PRO A 110 1.13 -15.85 7.94
CA PRO A 110 -0.29 -15.91 8.25
C PRO A 110 -0.54 -16.24 9.72
N GLY A 111 -1.64 -15.75 10.28
CA GLY A 111 -2.04 -15.94 11.66
C GLY A 111 -1.14 -15.26 12.72
N ARG A 112 -0.07 -14.56 12.32
CA ARG A 112 0.86 -13.93 13.26
C ARG A 112 0.63 -12.45 13.43
N ARG A 113 0.84 -11.99 14.68
CA ARG A 113 0.80 -10.61 15.09
C ARG A 113 2.19 -9.98 15.04
N TYR A 114 2.26 -8.75 14.53
CA TYR A 114 3.48 -7.94 14.50
C TYR A 114 3.21 -6.56 15.08
N GLU A 115 4.15 -6.07 15.86
CA GLU A 115 4.15 -4.70 16.37
C GLU A 115 5.01 -3.83 15.46
N VAL A 116 4.46 -2.70 15.04
CA VAL A 116 5.15 -1.69 14.23
C VAL A 116 5.42 -0.49 15.10
N LEU A 117 6.68 -0.09 15.16
CA LEU A 117 7.11 1.15 15.80
C LEU A 117 7.62 2.09 14.71
N VAL A 118 7.07 3.29 14.65
CA VAL A 118 7.62 4.42 13.90
C VAL A 118 8.15 5.42 14.89
N ALA A 119 9.48 5.62 14.93
CA ALA A 119 10.12 6.48 15.89
C ALA A 119 9.90 7.97 15.56
N LYS A 120 9.80 8.79 16.58
CA LYS A 120 9.77 10.26 16.44
C LYS A 120 10.99 10.77 15.67
N GLY A 121 10.81 11.87 14.95
CA GLY A 121 11.90 12.49 14.21
C GLY A 121 11.95 12.05 12.73
N LEU A 122 11.15 11.06 12.30
CA LEU A 122 11.06 10.70 10.88
C LEU A 122 10.74 11.95 10.05
N PRO A 123 11.61 12.37 9.13
CA PRO A 123 11.39 13.55 8.32
C PRO A 123 10.29 13.34 7.28
N SER A 124 9.66 14.41 6.88
CA SER A 124 8.71 14.47 5.76
C SER A 124 9.27 15.32 4.65
N LEU A 125 8.97 14.97 3.40
CA LEU A 125 9.40 15.76 2.23
C LEU A 125 8.76 17.17 2.20
N ASN A 126 7.52 17.31 2.67
CA ASN A 126 6.72 18.52 2.52
C ASN A 126 6.29 19.15 3.85
N GLY A 127 6.47 18.47 4.95
CA GLY A 127 5.97 18.85 6.26
C GLY A 127 7.04 18.97 7.33
N LYS A 128 6.59 18.93 8.58
CA LYS A 128 7.44 18.82 9.76
C LYS A 128 7.62 17.34 10.12
N PRO A 129 8.72 16.97 10.79
CA PRO A 129 8.95 15.58 11.15
C PRO A 129 7.88 15.03 12.10
N LEU A 130 7.84 13.70 12.24
CA LEU A 130 7.01 13.01 13.21
C LEU A 130 7.37 13.45 14.64
N THR A 131 6.39 13.97 15.38
CA THR A 131 6.65 14.62 16.68
C THR A 131 6.72 13.64 17.86
N ARG A 132 6.14 12.46 17.73
CA ARG A 132 6.08 11.42 18.77
C ARG A 132 6.19 10.04 18.15
N ASP A 133 6.64 9.07 18.95
CA ASP A 133 6.61 7.67 18.53
C ASP A 133 5.18 7.23 18.26
N TYR A 134 5.02 6.46 17.21
CA TYR A 134 3.77 5.78 16.88
C TYR A 134 3.97 4.27 17.01
N ARG A 135 3.04 3.61 17.68
CA ARG A 135 3.06 2.15 17.88
C ARG A 135 1.71 1.59 17.56
N ASP A 136 1.72 0.53 16.81
CA ASP A 136 0.51 -0.23 16.48
C ASP A 136 0.85 -1.70 16.32
N ALA A 137 -0.17 -2.55 16.34
CA ALA A 137 -0.01 -3.98 16.18
C ALA A 137 -1.01 -4.52 15.17
N VAL A 138 -0.48 -5.15 14.13
CA VAL A 138 -1.26 -5.76 13.06
C VAL A 138 -1.16 -7.28 13.13
N THR A 139 -2.24 -7.95 12.72
CA THR A 139 -2.29 -9.40 12.63
C THR A 139 -2.59 -9.79 11.20
N PHE A 140 -1.74 -10.62 10.61
CA PHE A 140 -2.04 -11.20 9.31
C PHE A 140 -3.18 -12.20 9.44
N PRO A 141 -4.16 -12.20 8.53
CA PRO A 141 -5.19 -13.22 8.51
C PRO A 141 -4.56 -14.60 8.35
N ASP A 142 -5.20 -15.59 8.93
CA ASP A 142 -4.81 -16.97 8.72
C ASP A 142 -5.25 -17.43 7.33
N LEU A 143 -4.57 -18.45 6.79
CA LEU A 143 -4.97 -19.05 5.53
C LEU A 143 -6.28 -19.80 5.70
N GLU A 144 -7.19 -19.64 4.77
CA GLU A 144 -8.44 -20.43 4.77
C GLU A 144 -8.13 -21.92 4.63
N PRO A 145 -8.82 -22.79 5.40
CA PRO A 145 -8.67 -24.22 5.25
C PRO A 145 -9.02 -24.67 3.83
N SER A 146 -8.12 -25.40 3.19
CA SER A 146 -8.36 -25.91 1.85
C SER A 146 -7.73 -27.27 1.63
N VAL A 147 -8.34 -28.05 0.73
CA VAL A 147 -7.85 -29.34 0.25
C VAL A 147 -7.91 -29.35 -1.26
N SER A 148 -6.82 -29.71 -1.89
CA SER A 148 -6.77 -29.86 -3.35
C SER A 148 -5.94 -31.07 -3.76
N PHE A 149 -6.28 -31.67 -4.91
CA PHE A 149 -5.47 -32.70 -5.52
C PHE A 149 -4.44 -32.07 -6.46
N ASN A 150 -3.17 -32.47 -6.33
CA ASN A 150 -2.09 -31.91 -7.16
C ASN A 150 -2.11 -32.44 -8.61
N ALA A 151 -2.94 -33.42 -8.93
CA ALA A 151 -3.05 -33.98 -10.27
C ALA A 151 -4.34 -33.51 -10.95
N PRO A 152 -4.25 -32.83 -12.11
CA PRO A 152 -5.42 -32.57 -12.93
C PRO A 152 -5.83 -33.89 -13.62
N GLY A 153 -6.91 -34.49 -13.17
CA GLY A 153 -7.46 -35.68 -13.82
C GLY A 153 -8.47 -36.43 -12.97
N ARG A 154 -9.49 -36.97 -13.62
CA ARG A 154 -10.53 -37.76 -12.93
C ARG A 154 -10.19 -39.24 -12.81
N TYR A 155 -9.11 -39.68 -13.48
CA TYR A 155 -8.76 -41.10 -13.55
C TYR A 155 -7.26 -41.31 -13.34
N LEU A 156 -6.92 -42.31 -12.55
CA LEU A 156 -5.57 -42.83 -12.42
C LEU A 156 -5.32 -43.90 -13.48
N SER A 157 -4.17 -43.83 -14.14
CA SER A 157 -3.75 -44.87 -15.06
C SER A 157 -3.48 -46.16 -14.28
N SER A 158 -3.96 -47.28 -14.80
CA SER A 158 -3.65 -48.60 -14.22
C SER A 158 -2.18 -49.04 -14.36
N ARG A 159 -1.39 -48.28 -15.12
CA ARG A 159 0.05 -48.48 -15.34
C ARG A 159 0.80 -47.19 -15.01
N GLY A 160 1.67 -47.24 -14.00
CA GLY A 160 2.48 -46.07 -13.60
C GLY A 160 2.49 -45.84 -12.11
N ASN A 161 2.83 -44.62 -11.71
CA ASN A 161 2.84 -44.23 -10.31
C ASN A 161 1.39 -44.01 -9.82
N LEU A 162 0.96 -44.85 -8.87
CA LEU A 162 -0.38 -44.77 -8.31
C LEU A 162 -0.49 -43.80 -7.11
N ASN A 163 0.48 -42.91 -6.97
CA ASN A 163 0.43 -41.90 -5.91
C ASN A 163 -0.45 -40.74 -6.33
N ILE A 164 -1.35 -40.35 -5.44
CA ILE A 164 -2.18 -39.14 -5.55
C ILE A 164 -1.57 -38.10 -4.60
N GLY A 165 -1.12 -36.97 -5.15
CA GLY A 165 -0.68 -35.85 -4.33
C GLY A 165 -1.90 -35.08 -3.81
N LEU A 166 -1.95 -34.88 -2.50
CA LEU A 166 -2.92 -34.04 -1.82
C LEU A 166 -2.21 -32.87 -1.18
N GLU A 167 -2.69 -31.66 -1.44
CA GLU A 167 -2.23 -30.44 -0.78
C GLU A 167 -3.30 -29.98 0.21
N THR A 168 -2.89 -29.72 1.44
CA THR A 168 -3.79 -29.26 2.51
C THR A 168 -3.25 -27.97 3.10
N VAL A 169 -4.14 -27.04 3.41
CA VAL A 169 -3.83 -25.79 4.12
C VAL A 169 -4.70 -25.72 5.36
N ASN A 170 -4.10 -25.53 6.53
CA ASN A 170 -4.78 -25.40 7.83
C ASN A 170 -5.78 -26.55 8.15
N ILE A 171 -5.50 -27.76 7.67
CA ILE A 171 -6.28 -28.95 7.92
C ILE A 171 -5.39 -29.97 8.60
N ALA A 172 -5.80 -30.43 9.78
CA ALA A 172 -5.03 -31.37 10.58
C ALA A 172 -5.25 -32.84 10.14
N GLU A 173 -6.42 -33.15 9.59
CA GLU A 173 -6.79 -34.50 9.21
C GLU A 173 -7.70 -34.47 7.97
N VAL A 174 -7.47 -35.41 7.05
CA VAL A 174 -8.27 -35.57 5.84
C VAL A 174 -8.66 -37.05 5.72
N GLU A 175 -9.95 -37.32 5.55
CA GLU A 175 -10.45 -38.63 5.21
C GLU A 175 -10.51 -38.77 3.68
N VAL A 176 -9.91 -39.85 3.16
CA VAL A 176 -9.87 -40.10 1.70
C VAL A 176 -10.58 -41.42 1.43
N GLU A 177 -11.67 -41.37 0.67
CA GLU A 177 -12.39 -42.57 0.19
C GLU A 177 -11.91 -42.92 -1.23
N ILE A 178 -11.52 -44.19 -1.42
CA ILE A 178 -11.06 -44.66 -2.72
C ILE A 178 -12.01 -45.81 -3.15
N ALA A 179 -12.69 -45.60 -4.28
CA ALA A 179 -13.59 -46.61 -4.85
C ALA A 179 -13.02 -47.14 -6.18
N LYS A 180 -13.10 -48.47 -6.37
CA LYS A 180 -12.76 -49.10 -7.66
C LYS A 180 -13.98 -49.04 -8.56
N ILE A 181 -13.81 -48.43 -9.73
CA ILE A 181 -14.86 -48.41 -10.75
C ILE A 181 -14.62 -49.55 -11.74
N TYR A 182 -15.63 -50.36 -11.96
CA TYR A 182 -15.62 -51.41 -12.94
C TYR A 182 -16.28 -50.94 -14.24
N ALA A 183 -15.93 -51.55 -15.38
CA ALA A 183 -16.43 -51.13 -16.70
C ALA A 183 -17.98 -51.19 -16.83
N ASN A 184 -18.62 -52.05 -16.04
CA ASN A 184 -20.07 -52.18 -15.98
C ASN A 184 -20.78 -51.16 -15.07
N ASN A 185 -20.05 -50.33 -14.35
CA ASN A 185 -20.55 -49.27 -13.47
C ASN A 185 -20.38 -47.87 -14.06
N ILE A 186 -19.90 -47.75 -15.29
CA ILE A 186 -19.78 -46.49 -16.02
C ILE A 186 -21.07 -46.32 -16.82
N ALA A 187 -21.98 -45.49 -16.31
CA ALA A 187 -23.20 -45.07 -17.01
C ALA A 187 -23.00 -43.70 -17.65
#